data_0b1fc9c029a58fc50d15a4d7e09e12ba
#
_entry.id   0b1fc9c029a58fc50d15a4d7e09e12ba
#
_cell.length_a   1.000
_cell.length_b   1.000
_cell.length_c   1.000
_cell.angle_alpha   90.00
_cell.angle_beta   90.00
_cell.angle_gamma   90.00
#
_symmetry.space_group_name_H-M   'P 1'
#
loop_
_entity.id
_entity.type
_entity.pdbx_description
1 polymer ?
#
loop_
_entity_poly.entity_id
_entity_poly.type
_entity_poly.pdbx_seq_one_letter_code
_entity_poly.pdbx_strand_id
1 'polypeptide(L)'
;RQLPVEGDEETYPGDLWYVPQVEAAFVPADLKLMIDGFKGSGYTLYVNGREVTETPVRSYLDAEIKTVPLSGYFVEGTNTIAVKLTVTKKSDGMVDLLKLTGTFAVAEADGVERIVPLPGTLELGDWVRQQLPYYSGTVYYTAKVALDQEQLQRKLMLRADVGKDVLLVKVNGQLVKTCLWKPYAADISAYVREGENEITLGVVNTLMNLLESTRNPSGLFAAEIVPYDRYEVRF
;
A
#
# COMPACT_ATOMS: atom_id res chain seq x y z
N ARG A 1 -20.83 -12.01 -2.05
CA ARG A 1 -22.27 -12.09 -2.37
C ARG A 1 -23.02 -11.56 -1.16
N GLN A 2 -23.63 -10.37 -1.27
CA GLN A 2 -24.41 -9.78 -0.18
C GLN A 2 -25.65 -10.66 0.09
N LEU A 3 -25.95 -10.84 1.37
CA LEU A 3 -27.20 -11.52 1.77
C LEU A 3 -28.41 -10.64 1.43
N PRO A 4 -29.59 -11.24 1.09
CA PRO A 4 -30.81 -10.48 0.91
C PRO A 4 -31.14 -9.68 2.17
N VAL A 5 -31.54 -8.43 2.00
CA VAL A 5 -31.99 -7.57 3.09
C VAL A 5 -33.50 -7.66 3.18
N GLU A 6 -34.03 -7.97 4.37
CA GLU A 6 -35.48 -8.01 4.60
C GLU A 6 -36.11 -6.65 4.33
N GLY A 7 -37.19 -6.63 3.55
CA GLY A 7 -37.84 -5.42 3.11
C GLY A 7 -37.16 -4.70 1.93
N ASP A 8 -36.19 -5.32 1.26
CA ASP A 8 -35.52 -4.75 0.08
C ASP A 8 -36.46 -4.62 -1.15
N GLU A 9 -37.61 -5.24 -1.08
CA GLU A 9 -38.67 -5.11 -2.08
C GLU A 9 -39.43 -3.79 -1.98
N GLU A 10 -39.37 -3.14 -0.79
CA GLU A 10 -39.96 -1.83 -0.57
C GLU A 10 -39.16 -0.73 -1.25
N THR A 11 -39.87 0.23 -1.87
CA THR A 11 -39.23 1.36 -2.52
C THR A 11 -38.91 2.44 -1.47
N TYR A 12 -37.64 2.83 -1.35
CA TYR A 12 -37.15 3.91 -0.48
C TYR A 12 -36.49 5.01 -1.35
N PRO A 13 -37.27 5.78 -2.11
CA PRO A 13 -36.67 6.81 -2.96
C PRO A 13 -36.12 7.96 -2.12
N GLY A 14 -34.87 8.32 -2.38
CA GLY A 14 -34.22 9.40 -1.65
C GLY A 14 -32.76 9.61 -2.07
N ASP A 15 -32.16 10.60 -1.46
CA ASP A 15 -30.75 10.90 -1.66
C ASP A 15 -30.00 10.76 -0.34
N LEU A 16 -28.92 9.98 -0.34
CA LEU A 16 -27.96 9.89 0.76
C LEU A 16 -26.75 10.76 0.44
N TRP A 17 -26.27 11.48 1.44
CA TRP A 17 -25.09 12.31 1.35
C TRP A 17 -23.98 11.78 2.25
N TYR A 18 -22.81 11.54 1.69
CA TYR A 18 -21.58 11.22 2.40
C TYR A 18 -20.63 12.41 2.22
N VAL A 19 -20.19 13.02 3.33
CA VAL A 19 -19.49 14.31 3.30
C VAL A 19 -18.22 14.25 4.18
N PRO A 20 -17.23 13.41 3.84
CA PRO A 20 -15.95 13.40 4.55
C PRO A 20 -15.12 14.65 4.23
N GLN A 21 -14.26 15.01 5.20
CA GLN A 21 -13.23 16.03 5.05
C GLN A 21 -11.85 15.39 5.01
N VAL A 22 -10.94 16.01 4.24
CA VAL A 22 -9.56 15.56 4.06
C VAL A 22 -8.65 16.77 4.18
N GLU A 23 -7.63 16.66 5.04
CA GLU A 23 -6.58 17.65 5.15
C GLU A 23 -5.45 17.34 4.16
N ALA A 24 -4.96 18.34 3.44
CA ALA A 24 -3.87 18.19 2.48
C ALA A 24 -2.82 19.30 2.68
N ALA A 25 -1.58 18.93 2.98
CA ALA A 25 -0.46 19.86 3.00
C ALA A 25 0.06 20.19 1.60
N PHE A 26 -0.29 19.39 0.62
CA PHE A 26 -0.07 19.61 -0.81
C PHE A 26 -1.07 18.78 -1.61
N VAL A 27 -1.22 19.08 -2.90
CA VAL A 27 -2.10 18.30 -3.78
C VAL A 27 -1.26 17.42 -4.70
N PRO A 28 -1.32 16.07 -4.54
CA PRO A 28 -0.65 15.15 -5.46
C PRO A 28 -1.18 15.31 -6.90
N ALA A 29 -0.27 15.37 -7.88
CA ALA A 29 -0.66 15.53 -9.29
C ALA A 29 -1.48 14.34 -9.83
N ASP A 30 -1.31 13.17 -9.23
CA ASP A 30 -1.98 11.91 -9.58
C ASP A 30 -3.08 11.51 -8.59
N LEU A 31 -3.57 12.45 -7.78
CA LEU A 31 -4.62 12.20 -6.78
C LEU A 31 -5.90 11.70 -7.44
N LYS A 32 -6.42 10.58 -6.94
CA LYS A 32 -7.66 9.94 -7.41
C LYS A 32 -8.51 9.51 -6.23
N LEU A 33 -9.82 9.53 -6.44
CA LEU A 33 -10.77 8.83 -5.58
C LEU A 33 -10.97 7.41 -6.11
N MET A 34 -10.77 6.42 -5.27
CA MET A 34 -11.11 5.04 -5.53
C MET A 34 -12.49 4.75 -4.96
N ILE A 35 -13.38 4.25 -5.81
CA ILE A 35 -14.77 3.94 -5.50
C ILE A 35 -14.95 2.43 -5.69
N ASP A 36 -15.19 1.74 -4.58
CA ASP A 36 -15.49 0.32 -4.57
C ASP A 36 -16.90 0.11 -4.02
N GLY A 37 -17.87 0.19 -4.93
CA GLY A 37 -19.24 -0.18 -4.61
C GLY A 37 -20.11 0.93 -4.00
N PHE A 38 -20.73 1.72 -4.87
CA PHE A 38 -22.01 2.35 -4.58
C PHE A 38 -23.14 1.45 -5.08
N LYS A 39 -24.13 1.21 -4.22
CA LYS A 39 -25.37 0.54 -4.56
C LYS A 39 -26.49 1.58 -4.56
N GLY A 40 -27.15 1.76 -5.68
CA GLY A 40 -28.17 2.77 -5.90
C GLY A 40 -28.40 2.99 -7.40
N SER A 41 -29.29 3.91 -7.75
CA SER A 41 -29.62 4.22 -9.15
C SER A 41 -28.63 5.18 -9.83
N GLY A 42 -27.78 5.88 -9.06
CA GLY A 42 -26.75 6.77 -9.55
C GLY A 42 -26.11 7.59 -8.43
N TYR A 43 -24.99 8.22 -8.72
CA TYR A 43 -24.34 9.14 -7.79
C TYR A 43 -23.79 10.37 -8.49
N THR A 44 -23.65 11.46 -7.74
CA THR A 44 -22.94 12.67 -8.15
C THR A 44 -21.85 12.96 -7.12
N LEU A 45 -20.65 13.28 -7.60
CA LEU A 45 -19.49 13.57 -6.77
C LEU A 45 -19.21 15.07 -6.82
N TYR A 46 -18.95 15.67 -5.66
CA TYR A 46 -18.51 17.05 -5.50
C TYR A 46 -17.23 17.10 -4.68
N VAL A 47 -16.35 18.04 -5.01
CA VAL A 47 -15.19 18.39 -4.18
C VAL A 47 -15.18 19.91 -4.01
N ASN A 48 -15.14 20.36 -2.76
CA ASN A 48 -15.17 21.77 -2.39
C ASN A 48 -16.37 22.53 -3.01
N GLY A 49 -17.53 21.87 -3.07
CA GLY A 49 -18.75 22.41 -3.65
C GLY A 49 -18.81 22.42 -5.19
N ARG A 50 -17.76 21.95 -5.87
CA ARG A 50 -17.67 21.88 -7.32
C ARG A 50 -17.96 20.46 -7.79
N GLU A 51 -18.89 20.29 -8.73
CA GLU A 51 -19.19 18.98 -9.29
C GLU A 51 -17.99 18.42 -10.05
N VAL A 52 -17.68 17.14 -9.81
CA VAL A 52 -16.63 16.41 -10.51
C VAL A 52 -17.22 15.78 -11.77
N THR A 53 -16.78 16.28 -12.92
CA THR A 53 -17.26 15.84 -14.23
C THR A 53 -16.34 14.83 -14.92
N GLU A 54 -15.26 14.44 -14.23
CA GLU A 54 -14.30 13.45 -14.73
C GLU A 54 -14.95 12.08 -14.89
N THR A 55 -14.66 11.42 -16.00
CA THR A 55 -15.18 10.08 -16.26
C THR A 55 -14.44 9.04 -15.41
N PRO A 56 -15.15 8.24 -14.59
CA PRO A 56 -14.53 7.16 -13.84
C PRO A 56 -13.89 6.13 -14.76
N VAL A 57 -12.65 5.72 -14.44
CA VAL A 57 -11.91 4.67 -15.15
C VAL A 57 -11.73 3.43 -14.26
N ARG A 58 -11.57 2.27 -14.89
CA ARG A 58 -11.29 1.03 -14.15
C ARG A 58 -9.97 1.11 -13.41
N SER A 59 -9.95 0.60 -12.19
CA SER A 59 -8.72 0.43 -11.43
C SER A 59 -7.88 -0.70 -12.03
N TYR A 60 -6.56 -0.62 -11.83
CA TYR A 60 -5.66 -1.74 -12.14
C TYR A 60 -5.76 -2.90 -11.14
N LEU A 61 -6.31 -2.65 -9.96
CA LEU A 61 -6.47 -3.65 -8.89
C LEU A 61 -7.61 -4.62 -9.21
N ASP A 62 -8.76 -4.06 -9.60
CA ASP A 62 -9.96 -4.80 -9.93
C ASP A 62 -10.80 -4.00 -10.94
N ALA A 63 -11.39 -4.67 -11.92
CA ALA A 63 -12.19 -4.03 -12.97
C ALA A 63 -13.50 -3.43 -12.44
N GLU A 64 -14.01 -3.92 -11.32
CA GLU A 64 -15.23 -3.41 -10.67
C GLU A 64 -14.94 -2.11 -9.89
N ILE A 65 -13.72 -1.95 -9.37
CA ILE A 65 -13.28 -0.73 -8.70
C ILE A 65 -13.08 0.38 -9.74
N LYS A 66 -13.65 1.54 -9.49
CA LYS A 66 -13.47 2.73 -10.33
C LYS A 66 -12.57 3.75 -9.66
N THR A 67 -11.83 4.51 -10.45
CA THR A 67 -11.04 5.65 -9.99
C THR A 67 -11.41 6.91 -10.74
N VAL A 68 -11.49 8.03 -10.02
CA VAL A 68 -11.83 9.35 -10.54
C VAL A 68 -10.68 10.31 -10.23
N PRO A 69 -10.06 10.98 -11.22
CA PRO A 69 -9.05 12.00 -10.97
C PRO A 69 -9.61 13.17 -10.14
N LEU A 70 -8.87 13.58 -9.08
CA LEU A 70 -9.29 14.67 -8.20
C LEU A 70 -8.26 15.79 -8.05
N SER A 71 -7.07 15.68 -8.62
CA SER A 71 -6.00 16.69 -8.45
C SER A 71 -6.44 18.11 -8.84
N GLY A 72 -7.28 18.26 -9.87
CA GLY A 72 -7.83 19.55 -10.32
C GLY A 72 -8.95 20.13 -9.44
N TYR A 73 -9.38 19.43 -8.41
CA TYR A 73 -10.47 19.82 -7.51
C TYR A 73 -10.00 20.07 -6.07
N PHE A 74 -8.87 19.50 -5.69
CA PHE A 74 -8.28 19.66 -4.37
C PHE A 74 -7.47 20.95 -4.26
N VAL A 75 -7.37 21.46 -3.04
CA VAL A 75 -6.51 22.58 -2.66
C VAL A 75 -5.69 22.20 -1.44
N GLU A 76 -4.64 22.95 -1.13
CA GLU A 76 -3.95 22.86 0.16
C GLU A 76 -4.91 23.30 1.28
N GLY A 77 -4.87 22.60 2.41
CA GLY A 77 -5.77 22.76 3.55
C GLY A 77 -6.91 21.75 3.53
N THR A 78 -8.05 22.15 4.09
CA THR A 78 -9.24 21.31 4.24
C THR A 78 -9.98 21.17 2.91
N ASN A 79 -10.22 19.94 2.50
CA ASN A 79 -11.03 19.61 1.33
C ASN A 79 -12.28 18.83 1.76
N THR A 80 -13.42 19.17 1.22
CA THR A 80 -14.68 18.46 1.44
C THR A 80 -15.02 17.64 0.21
N ILE A 81 -15.10 16.33 0.36
CA ILE A 81 -15.64 15.43 -0.67
C ILE A 81 -17.11 15.21 -0.33
N ALA A 82 -18.03 15.44 -1.27
CA ALA A 82 -19.43 15.13 -1.06
C ALA A 82 -19.93 14.19 -2.15
N VAL A 83 -20.50 13.07 -1.75
CA VAL A 83 -21.14 12.10 -2.63
C VAL A 83 -22.63 12.13 -2.36
N LYS A 84 -23.39 12.51 -3.38
CA LYS A 84 -24.83 12.38 -3.41
C LYS A 84 -25.18 11.05 -4.08
N LEU A 85 -25.73 10.12 -3.35
CA LEU A 85 -26.16 8.81 -3.86
C LEU A 85 -27.67 8.74 -3.92
N THR A 86 -28.24 8.51 -5.10
CA THR A 86 -29.66 8.31 -5.26
C THR A 86 -30.02 6.86 -4.97
N VAL A 87 -30.82 6.65 -3.96
CA VAL A 87 -31.24 5.34 -3.45
C VAL A 87 -32.70 5.05 -3.80
N THR A 88 -33.00 3.79 -3.98
CA THR A 88 -34.36 3.31 -4.31
C THR A 88 -34.80 2.15 -3.40
N LYS A 89 -33.82 1.52 -2.74
CA LYS A 89 -34.03 0.36 -1.87
C LYS A 89 -33.38 0.55 -0.52
N LYS A 90 -33.84 -0.19 0.47
CA LYS A 90 -33.29 -0.22 1.82
C LYS A 90 -31.84 -0.68 1.87
N SER A 91 -31.44 -1.56 0.95
CA SER A 91 -30.06 -2.07 0.81
C SER A 91 -29.13 -1.17 0.01
N ASP A 92 -29.62 -0.05 -0.53
CA ASP A 92 -28.79 0.90 -1.25
C ASP A 92 -27.95 1.73 -0.28
N GLY A 93 -26.75 2.09 -0.71
CA GLY A 93 -25.80 2.83 0.11
C GLY A 93 -24.36 2.70 -0.39
N MET A 94 -23.45 3.22 0.38
CA MET A 94 -22.02 3.03 0.18
C MET A 94 -21.63 1.66 0.78
N VAL A 95 -21.17 0.75 -0.08
CA VAL A 95 -20.86 -0.64 0.30
C VAL A 95 -19.46 -0.77 0.88
N ASP A 96 -18.54 0.05 0.41
CA ASP A 96 -17.16 0.12 0.91
C ASP A 96 -16.71 1.58 1.08
N LEU A 97 -15.67 1.78 1.89
CA LEU A 97 -15.13 3.11 2.18
C LEU A 97 -14.53 3.76 0.93
N LEU A 98 -14.71 5.08 0.83
CA LEU A 98 -13.99 5.87 -0.14
C LEU A 98 -12.50 5.92 0.21
N LYS A 99 -11.63 5.73 -0.79
CA LYS A 99 -10.19 5.73 -0.61
C LYS A 99 -9.55 6.73 -1.56
N LEU A 100 -8.61 7.52 -1.05
CA LEU A 100 -7.77 8.36 -1.89
C LEU A 100 -6.49 7.60 -2.25
N THR A 101 -6.09 7.67 -3.51
CA THR A 101 -4.87 7.06 -4.03
C THR A 101 -4.05 8.08 -4.81
N GLY A 102 -2.74 7.91 -4.82
CA GLY A 102 -1.80 8.80 -5.49
C GLY A 102 -0.41 8.71 -4.89
N THR A 103 0.47 9.59 -5.34
CA THR A 103 1.86 9.67 -4.85
C THR A 103 1.93 10.61 -3.64
N PHE A 104 1.61 10.08 -2.46
CA PHE A 104 1.63 10.83 -1.19
C PHE A 104 1.85 9.90 0.01
N ALA A 105 2.18 10.51 1.13
CA ALA A 105 2.21 9.91 2.45
C ALA A 105 1.08 10.48 3.32
N VAL A 106 0.84 9.87 4.48
CA VAL A 106 -0.16 10.33 5.45
C VAL A 106 0.49 10.56 6.79
N ALA A 107 0.51 11.81 7.25
CA ALA A 107 0.92 12.16 8.59
C ALA A 107 -0.31 12.32 9.49
N GLU A 108 -0.16 11.91 10.75
CA GLU A 108 -1.18 12.12 11.79
C GLU A 108 -0.65 13.12 12.82
N ALA A 109 -1.42 14.15 13.10
CA ALA A 109 -1.16 15.10 14.16
C ALA A 109 -2.49 15.46 14.84
N ASP A 110 -2.52 15.41 16.17
CA ASP A 110 -3.70 15.72 16.99
C ASP A 110 -4.95 14.91 16.61
N GLY A 111 -4.75 13.66 16.19
CA GLY A 111 -5.84 12.77 15.75
C GLY A 111 -6.41 13.09 14.36
N VAL A 112 -5.78 13.99 13.61
CA VAL A 112 -6.15 14.34 12.24
C VAL A 112 -5.12 13.80 11.27
N GLU A 113 -5.56 13.01 10.30
CA GLU A 113 -4.72 12.56 9.20
C GLU A 113 -4.65 13.62 8.10
N ARG A 114 -3.45 13.80 7.54
CA ARG A 114 -3.19 14.78 6.51
C ARG A 114 -2.37 14.17 5.37
N ILE A 115 -2.75 14.45 4.14
CA ILE A 115 -1.92 14.17 2.96
C ILE A 115 -0.65 15.01 3.03
N VAL A 116 0.51 14.35 2.96
CA VAL A 116 1.85 14.99 2.98
C VAL A 116 2.72 14.40 1.87
N PRO A 117 3.79 15.10 1.44
CA PRO A 117 4.75 14.54 0.49
C PRO A 117 5.34 13.21 0.99
N LEU A 118 5.71 12.33 0.05
CA LEU A 118 6.42 11.10 0.40
C LEU A 118 7.72 11.43 1.14
N PRO A 119 8.11 10.65 2.18
CA PRO A 119 9.42 10.76 2.78
C PRO A 119 10.50 10.46 1.72
N GLY A 120 11.60 11.22 1.74
CA GLY A 120 12.69 11.04 0.79
C GLY A 120 13.41 9.69 0.94
N THR A 121 13.45 9.16 2.16
CA THR A 121 14.04 7.86 2.52
C THR A 121 13.21 7.21 3.60
N LEU A 122 13.29 5.88 3.68
CA LEU A 122 12.72 5.09 4.77
C LEU A 122 13.86 4.42 5.56
N GLU A 123 13.75 4.50 6.88
CA GLU A 123 14.62 3.77 7.79
C GLU A 123 14.17 2.30 7.92
N LEU A 124 15.04 1.47 8.50
CA LEU A 124 14.63 0.12 8.90
C LEU A 124 13.48 0.22 9.92
N GLY A 125 12.50 -0.65 9.77
CA GLY A 125 11.34 -0.71 10.66
C GLY A 125 10.01 -0.60 9.95
N ASP A 126 8.99 -0.26 10.73
CA ASP A 126 7.60 -0.23 10.31
C ASP A 126 7.27 1.02 9.46
N TRP A 127 6.80 0.82 8.24
CA TRP A 127 6.38 1.89 7.32
C TRP A 127 5.17 2.67 7.84
N VAL A 128 4.28 2.01 8.59
CA VAL A 128 3.11 2.67 9.20
C VAL A 128 3.54 3.84 10.05
N ARG A 129 4.65 3.69 10.81
CA ARG A 129 5.23 4.73 11.66
C ARG A 129 6.06 5.75 10.89
N GLN A 130 6.30 5.52 9.60
CA GLN A 130 7.06 6.38 8.70
C GLN A 130 6.16 7.04 7.67
N GLN A 131 4.95 7.41 8.07
CA GLN A 131 3.95 8.12 7.28
C GLN A 131 3.38 7.32 6.08
N LEU A 132 3.51 6.01 6.09
CA LEU A 132 2.95 5.12 5.06
C LEU A 132 1.93 4.12 5.62
N PRO A 133 0.91 4.57 6.41
CA PRO A 133 -0.02 3.66 7.10
C PRO A 133 -0.88 2.84 6.15
N TYR A 134 -1.13 3.34 4.94
CA TYR A 134 -2.01 2.73 3.95
C TYR A 134 -1.27 2.29 2.68
N TYR A 135 0.06 2.36 2.70
CA TYR A 135 0.86 1.98 1.54
C TYR A 135 0.68 0.51 1.21
N SER A 136 0.54 0.23 -0.07
CA SER A 136 0.56 -1.12 -0.62
C SER A 136 1.42 -1.14 -1.88
N GLY A 137 2.47 -1.97 -1.86
CA GLY A 137 3.43 -2.03 -2.95
C GLY A 137 4.78 -2.59 -2.52
N THR A 138 5.84 -2.16 -3.20
CA THR A 138 7.20 -2.63 -2.97
C THR A 138 8.12 -1.49 -2.58
N VAL A 139 8.88 -1.66 -1.49
CA VAL A 139 9.99 -0.79 -1.12
C VAL A 139 11.29 -1.54 -1.27
N TYR A 140 12.28 -0.91 -1.89
CA TYR A 140 13.61 -1.46 -2.09
C TYR A 140 14.61 -0.80 -1.14
N TYR A 141 15.33 -1.63 -0.41
CA TYR A 141 16.47 -1.25 0.43
C TYR A 141 17.75 -1.74 -0.23
N THR A 142 18.66 -0.85 -0.55
CA THR A 142 19.93 -1.19 -1.20
C THR A 142 21.09 -0.82 -0.31
N ALA A 143 22.00 -1.74 -0.09
CA ALA A 143 23.24 -1.53 0.65
C ALA A 143 24.43 -2.05 -0.14
N LYS A 144 25.59 -1.40 0.04
CA LYS A 144 26.88 -1.86 -0.43
C LYS A 144 27.63 -2.55 0.70
N VAL A 145 28.06 -3.77 0.47
CA VAL A 145 28.72 -4.61 1.45
C VAL A 145 30.06 -5.08 0.86
N ALA A 146 31.15 -4.77 1.56
CA ALA A 146 32.46 -5.29 1.20
C ALA A 146 32.68 -6.65 1.86
N LEU A 147 33.08 -7.64 1.06
CA LEU A 147 33.44 -8.99 1.53
C LEU A 147 34.91 -9.27 1.16
N ASP A 148 35.60 -9.90 2.12
CA ASP A 148 36.97 -10.35 1.92
C ASP A 148 37.06 -11.84 1.52
N GLN A 149 38.27 -12.29 1.19
CA GLN A 149 38.52 -13.66 0.78
C GLN A 149 38.24 -14.68 1.88
N GLU A 150 38.46 -14.33 3.16
CA GLU A 150 38.21 -15.21 4.30
C GLU A 150 36.69 -15.46 4.45
N GLN A 151 35.90 -14.42 4.34
CA GLN A 151 34.44 -14.53 4.41
C GLN A 151 33.89 -15.38 3.24
N LEU A 152 34.48 -15.28 2.04
CA LEU A 152 34.06 -16.03 0.86
C LEU A 152 34.46 -17.52 0.89
N GLN A 153 35.37 -17.93 1.79
CA GLN A 153 35.66 -19.35 2.01
C GLN A 153 34.51 -20.10 2.70
N ARG A 154 33.60 -19.36 3.32
CA ARG A 154 32.41 -19.90 3.97
C ARG A 154 31.18 -19.68 3.11
N LYS A 155 30.16 -20.51 3.30
CA LYS A 155 28.86 -20.20 2.73
C LYS A 155 28.23 -19.04 3.48
N LEU A 156 27.55 -18.15 2.73
CA LEU A 156 26.93 -16.93 3.25
C LEU A 156 25.42 -16.97 3.09
N MET A 157 24.73 -16.77 4.20
CA MET A 157 23.28 -16.68 4.26
C MET A 157 22.89 -15.24 4.56
N LEU A 158 22.09 -14.63 3.68
CA LEU A 158 21.37 -13.42 3.99
C LEU A 158 20.11 -13.81 4.77
N ARG A 159 19.88 -13.18 5.92
CA ARG A 159 18.66 -13.29 6.72
C ARG A 159 18.03 -11.91 6.86
N ALA A 160 16.71 -11.87 6.87
CA ALA A 160 15.98 -10.63 7.09
C ALA A 160 14.73 -10.87 7.93
N ASP A 161 14.24 -9.82 8.56
CA ASP A 161 12.92 -9.78 9.18
C ASP A 161 12.07 -8.74 8.44
N VAL A 162 11.02 -9.22 7.79
CA VAL A 162 10.02 -8.41 7.08
C VAL A 162 8.61 -8.66 7.64
N GLY A 163 8.54 -9.16 8.88
CA GLY A 163 7.25 -9.43 9.53
C GLY A 163 6.44 -10.53 8.83
N LYS A 164 5.44 -10.12 8.04
CA LYS A 164 4.54 -11.01 7.28
C LYS A 164 4.56 -10.74 5.78
N ASP A 165 5.42 -9.84 5.33
CA ASP A 165 5.52 -9.42 3.94
C ASP A 165 6.33 -10.41 3.10
N VAL A 166 6.35 -10.22 1.79
CA VAL A 166 7.18 -11.00 0.87
C VAL A 166 8.55 -10.33 0.77
N LEU A 167 9.61 -11.12 0.75
CA LEU A 167 10.98 -10.64 0.58
C LEU A 167 11.55 -11.06 -0.79
N LEU A 168 12.01 -10.08 -1.56
CA LEU A 168 12.80 -10.27 -2.76
C LEU A 168 14.28 -10.02 -2.41
N VAL A 169 15.15 -10.99 -2.66
CA VAL A 169 16.60 -10.85 -2.44
C VAL A 169 17.30 -10.76 -3.79
N LYS A 170 17.98 -9.64 -4.02
CA LYS A 170 18.87 -9.45 -5.18
C LYS A 170 20.29 -9.21 -4.69
N VAL A 171 21.27 -9.76 -5.42
CA VAL A 171 22.69 -9.56 -5.19
C VAL A 171 23.33 -9.20 -6.53
N ASN A 172 24.05 -8.08 -6.57
CA ASN A 172 24.72 -7.59 -7.78
C ASN A 172 23.75 -7.52 -8.98
N GLY A 173 22.51 -7.07 -8.74
CA GLY A 173 21.45 -6.95 -9.76
C GLY A 173 20.72 -8.25 -10.09
N GLN A 174 21.18 -9.42 -9.63
CA GLN A 174 20.55 -10.72 -9.90
C GLN A 174 19.54 -11.09 -8.82
N LEU A 175 18.36 -11.54 -9.20
CA LEU A 175 17.38 -12.08 -8.27
C LEU A 175 17.83 -13.46 -7.77
N VAL A 176 18.15 -13.55 -6.48
CA VAL A 176 18.61 -14.78 -5.82
C VAL A 176 17.43 -15.61 -5.34
N LYS A 177 16.47 -14.95 -4.66
CA LYS A 177 15.32 -15.64 -4.07
C LYS A 177 14.14 -14.71 -3.87
N THR A 178 12.94 -15.28 -4.00
CA THR A 178 11.69 -14.73 -3.49
C THR A 178 11.24 -15.57 -2.30
N CYS A 179 11.16 -14.94 -1.12
CA CYS A 179 10.67 -15.59 0.10
C CYS A 179 9.22 -15.15 0.34
N LEU A 180 8.27 -16.06 0.12
CA LEU A 180 6.84 -15.77 0.29
C LEU A 180 6.40 -15.84 1.76
N TRP A 181 7.16 -16.55 2.61
CA TRP A 181 6.93 -16.75 4.05
C TRP A 181 8.24 -17.11 4.76
N LYS A 182 8.20 -17.15 6.08
CA LYS A 182 9.34 -17.53 6.93
C LYS A 182 9.85 -18.94 6.62
N PRO A 183 11.17 -19.18 6.69
CA PRO A 183 12.23 -18.24 7.06
C PRO A 183 12.61 -17.32 5.88
N TYR A 184 12.75 -16.04 6.17
CA TYR A 184 13.24 -15.04 5.20
C TYR A 184 14.77 -15.13 5.12
N ALA A 185 15.25 -16.09 4.37
CA ALA A 185 16.67 -16.37 4.23
C ALA A 185 17.01 -16.84 2.81
N ALA A 186 18.18 -16.42 2.31
CA ALA A 186 18.71 -16.79 1.01
C ALA A 186 20.21 -17.12 1.08
N ASP A 187 20.62 -18.25 0.51
CA ASP A 187 22.04 -18.54 0.26
C ASP A 187 22.52 -17.61 -0.87
N ILE A 188 23.44 -16.70 -0.53
CA ILE A 188 23.98 -15.73 -1.46
C ILE A 188 25.38 -16.08 -1.96
N SER A 189 25.95 -17.20 -1.53
CA SER A 189 27.36 -17.58 -1.74
C SER A 189 27.79 -17.57 -3.22
N ALA A 190 26.88 -17.99 -4.13
CA ALA A 190 27.17 -18.04 -5.55
C ALA A 190 27.04 -16.68 -6.27
N TYR A 191 26.57 -15.65 -5.57
CA TYR A 191 26.22 -14.35 -6.16
C TYR A 191 27.14 -13.21 -5.69
N VAL A 192 27.92 -13.47 -4.63
CA VAL A 192 28.86 -12.51 -4.05
C VAL A 192 30.27 -12.72 -4.57
N ARG A 193 31.09 -11.67 -4.50
CA ARG A 193 32.50 -11.64 -4.92
C ARG A 193 33.34 -10.89 -3.89
N GLU A 194 34.66 -11.01 -4.00
CA GLU A 194 35.59 -10.19 -3.23
C GLU A 194 35.39 -8.71 -3.56
N GLY A 195 35.50 -7.86 -2.54
CA GLY A 195 35.27 -6.43 -2.65
C GLY A 195 33.79 -6.05 -2.48
N GLU A 196 33.39 -4.97 -3.15
CA GLU A 196 32.05 -4.40 -3.02
C GLU A 196 30.99 -5.25 -3.73
N ASN A 197 29.92 -5.55 -2.99
CA ASN A 197 28.72 -6.19 -3.47
C ASN A 197 27.50 -5.32 -3.17
N GLU A 198 26.59 -5.21 -4.12
CA GLU A 198 25.30 -4.55 -3.95
C GLU A 198 24.25 -5.58 -3.53
N ILE A 199 23.65 -5.35 -2.36
CA ILE A 199 22.54 -6.16 -1.85
C ILE A 199 21.26 -5.32 -1.90
N THR A 200 20.27 -5.80 -2.63
CA THR A 200 18.96 -5.14 -2.71
C THR A 200 17.88 -6.06 -2.14
N LEU A 201 17.17 -5.58 -1.14
CA LEU A 201 16.03 -6.26 -0.51
C LEU A 201 14.74 -5.54 -0.88
N GLY A 202 13.88 -6.21 -1.65
CA GLY A 202 12.55 -5.72 -1.95
C GLY A 202 11.55 -6.29 -0.95
N VAL A 203 10.88 -5.43 -0.20
CA VAL A 203 9.80 -5.82 0.70
C VAL A 203 8.48 -5.52 0.01
N VAL A 204 7.63 -6.52 -0.15
CA VAL A 204 6.33 -6.40 -0.84
C VAL A 204 5.24 -6.73 0.16
N ASN A 205 4.43 -5.72 0.51
CA ASN A 205 3.30 -5.95 1.41
C ASN A 205 2.02 -6.31 0.64
N THR A 206 0.98 -6.64 1.40
CA THR A 206 -0.33 -6.98 0.85
C THR A 206 -1.21 -5.75 0.66
N LEU A 207 -2.35 -5.92 -0.03
CA LEU A 207 -3.35 -4.86 -0.22
C LEU A 207 -4.14 -4.51 1.05
N MET A 208 -3.93 -5.20 2.17
CA MET A 208 -4.74 -5.03 3.39
C MET A 208 -4.74 -3.59 3.92
N ASN A 209 -3.56 -2.95 3.95
CA ASN A 209 -3.50 -1.57 4.45
C ASN A 209 -4.26 -0.60 3.55
N LEU A 210 -4.24 -0.81 2.24
CA LEU A 210 -4.96 0.00 1.28
C LEU A 210 -6.48 -0.26 1.31
N LEU A 211 -6.88 -1.52 1.28
CA LEU A 211 -8.30 -1.88 1.12
C LEU A 211 -9.05 -1.87 2.45
N GLU A 212 -8.44 -2.38 3.52
CA GLU A 212 -9.08 -2.56 4.82
C GLU A 212 -8.71 -1.48 5.85
N SER A 213 -7.80 -0.57 5.50
CA SER A 213 -7.30 0.49 6.40
C SER A 213 -6.79 -0.04 7.76
N THR A 214 -6.21 -1.24 7.77
CA THR A 214 -5.85 -1.97 9.00
C THR A 214 -4.58 -1.50 9.66
N ARG A 215 -3.74 -0.71 8.97
CA ARG A 215 -2.42 -0.22 9.43
C ARG A 215 -1.54 -1.37 9.97
N ASN A 216 -1.54 -2.52 9.27
CA ASN A 216 -0.67 -3.65 9.65
C ASN A 216 0.80 -3.25 9.49
N PRO A 217 1.65 -3.56 10.48
CA PRO A 217 3.08 -3.33 10.37
C PRO A 217 3.67 -4.00 9.13
N SER A 218 4.38 -3.22 8.33
CA SER A 218 5.07 -3.64 7.10
C SER A 218 6.42 -2.97 7.04
N GLY A 219 7.43 -3.64 6.48
CA GLY A 219 8.74 -3.05 6.31
C GLY A 219 9.90 -4.03 6.46
N LEU A 220 11.11 -3.51 6.38
CA LEU A 220 12.34 -4.23 6.67
C LEU A 220 12.78 -3.89 8.11
N PHE A 221 12.62 -4.83 9.04
CA PHE A 221 12.93 -4.62 10.46
C PHE A 221 14.40 -4.92 10.78
N ALA A 222 14.98 -5.90 10.10
CA ALA A 222 16.40 -6.26 10.22
C ALA A 222 16.88 -6.99 8.97
N ALA A 223 18.19 -6.88 8.70
CA ALA A 223 18.88 -7.70 7.72
C ALA A 223 20.32 -7.93 8.16
N GLU A 224 20.83 -9.15 7.92
CA GLU A 224 22.20 -9.54 8.23
C GLU A 224 22.73 -10.54 7.19
N ILE A 225 24.05 -10.57 7.03
CA ILE A 225 24.74 -11.63 6.31
C ILE A 225 25.54 -12.41 7.32
N VAL A 226 25.28 -13.72 7.41
CA VAL A 226 25.94 -14.61 8.35
C VAL A 226 26.59 -15.79 7.63
N PRO A 227 27.76 -16.26 8.08
CA PRO A 227 28.29 -17.53 7.63
C PRO A 227 27.41 -18.67 8.15
N TYR A 228 27.24 -19.71 7.36
CA TYR A 228 26.50 -20.89 7.78
C TYR A 228 27.17 -22.16 7.29
N ASP A 229 26.98 -23.26 8.04
CA ASP A 229 27.41 -24.59 7.67
C ASP A 229 26.17 -25.37 7.18
N ARG A 230 26.31 -26.05 6.07
CA ARG A 230 25.26 -26.89 5.52
C ARG A 230 25.22 -28.18 6.32
N TYR A 231 24.21 -28.37 7.15
CA TYR A 231 23.96 -29.68 7.77
C TYR A 231 23.18 -30.53 6.76
N GLU A 232 23.76 -31.65 6.35
CA GLU A 232 23.02 -32.70 5.68
C GLU A 232 22.21 -33.47 6.70
N VAL A 233 20.91 -33.37 6.68
CA VAL A 233 20.04 -34.26 7.42
C VAL A 233 19.96 -35.57 6.62
N ARG A 234 20.59 -36.63 7.09
CA ARG A 234 20.39 -37.97 6.54
C ARG A 234 19.19 -38.58 7.26
N PHE A 235 18.14 -38.85 6.52
CA PHE A 235 16.99 -39.61 6.99
C PHE A 235 17.29 -41.11 6.92
#